data_d7561dbf7920b6a4d3caf78064167708
#
_entry.id   d7561dbf7920b6a4d3caf78064167708
#
_cell.length_a   1.000
_cell.length_b   1.000
_cell.length_c   1.000
_cell.angle_alpha   90.00
_cell.angle_beta   90.00
_cell.angle_gamma   90.00
#
_symmetry.space_group_name_H-M   'P 1'
#
loop_
_entity.id
_entity.type
_entity.pdbx_description
1 polymer ?
#
loop_
_entity_poly.entity_id
_entity_poly.type
_entity_poly.pdbx_seq_one_letter_code
_entity_poly.pdbx_strand_id
1 'polypeptide(L)'
;MDTSKLKKFAQYARRSLLEQVSAKLKLVLLNDSAARRENIKDVEELEKAMKADGREQVIERVAYTWFNRFCALRFMDVNRYNRVNIVSPADPGQFQPEILAEAKMGHIDEEMISPKIRQQVFELLSGKAPSRDSQGEAYRLLVVAACNFWNKAMPFLFQQIKDYTELLMPDDLLSGNSILAYTREAMIPGVCKDVEVIGWLYQFYILEKKDEVFDGLKKNKKITPENIPAATQLFTPHWIVRYLVENSLGRLWMLNRPNSKLVEKMDYYIPPVVSGQWSVDSGQWAVGRGQGGV
;
A
#
# COMPACT_ATOMS: atom_id res chain seq x y z
N MET A 1 1.00 -1.06 -18.98
CA MET A 1 1.61 -0.25 -17.87
C MET A 1 3.10 -0.57 -17.82
N ASP A 2 3.98 0.45 -17.81
CA ASP A 2 5.40 0.23 -17.53
C ASP A 2 5.59 0.01 -16.03
N THR A 3 5.90 -1.21 -15.64
CA THR A 3 6.06 -1.61 -14.24
C THR A 3 7.49 -1.47 -13.72
N SER A 4 8.45 -1.07 -14.59
CA SER A 4 9.88 -1.00 -14.22
C SER A 4 10.16 0.00 -13.11
N LYS A 5 9.51 1.19 -13.18
CA LYS A 5 9.63 2.22 -12.14
C LYS A 5 8.99 1.78 -10.82
N LEU A 6 7.82 1.12 -10.89
CA LEU A 6 7.15 0.58 -9.71
C LEU A 6 8.00 -0.48 -9.01
N LYS A 7 8.63 -1.37 -9.79
CA LYS A 7 9.53 -2.40 -9.26
C LYS A 7 10.71 -1.77 -8.51
N LYS A 8 11.41 -0.81 -9.15
CA LYS A 8 12.54 -0.10 -8.53
C LYS A 8 12.12 0.61 -7.24
N PHE A 9 10.97 1.29 -7.28
CA PHE A 9 10.40 1.96 -6.10
C PHE A 9 10.10 0.96 -4.98
N ALA A 10 9.36 -0.10 -5.24
CA ALA A 10 8.94 -1.05 -4.21
C ALA A 10 10.14 -1.73 -3.52
N GLN A 11 11.18 -2.09 -4.28
CA GLN A 11 12.42 -2.64 -3.73
C GLN A 11 13.20 -1.60 -2.90
N TYR A 12 13.31 -0.36 -3.40
CA TYR A 12 13.90 0.73 -2.63
C TYR A 12 13.13 1.00 -1.35
N ALA A 13 11.79 1.11 -1.44
CA ALA A 13 10.90 1.37 -0.32
C ALA A 13 11.04 0.30 0.77
N ARG A 14 11.10 -0.97 0.38
CA ARG A 14 11.33 -2.08 1.33
C ARG A 14 12.62 -1.89 2.11
N ARG A 15 13.74 -1.72 1.43
CA ARG A 15 15.05 -1.56 2.08
C ARG A 15 15.10 -0.32 2.97
N SER A 16 14.62 0.81 2.48
CA SER A 16 14.59 2.07 3.22
C SER A 16 13.70 1.99 4.46
N LEU A 17 12.50 1.40 4.35
CA LEU A 17 11.61 1.25 5.50
C LEU A 17 12.14 0.27 6.53
N LEU A 18 12.75 -0.84 6.13
CA LEU A 18 13.39 -1.77 7.07
C LEU A 18 14.50 -1.08 7.87
N GLU A 19 15.32 -0.27 7.20
CA GLU A 19 16.40 0.49 7.85
C GLU A 19 15.84 1.54 8.82
N GLN A 20 14.86 2.35 8.38
CA GLN A 20 14.28 3.41 9.20
C GLN A 20 13.52 2.85 10.41
N VAL A 21 12.70 1.82 10.22
CA VAL A 21 12.00 1.13 11.31
C VAL A 21 12.98 0.50 12.29
N SER A 22 14.07 -0.13 11.80
CA SER A 22 15.11 -0.69 12.66
C SER A 22 15.84 0.38 13.48
N ALA A 23 16.15 1.53 12.87
CA ALA A 23 16.75 2.65 13.56
C ALA A 23 15.80 3.22 14.64
N LYS A 24 14.53 3.43 14.28
CA LYS A 24 13.50 3.93 15.21
C LYS A 24 13.27 2.98 16.37
N LEU A 25 13.22 1.67 16.11
CA LEU A 25 13.11 0.63 17.13
C LEU A 25 14.23 0.73 18.18
N LYS A 26 15.47 0.96 17.73
CA LYS A 26 16.60 1.14 18.66
C LYS A 26 16.38 2.35 19.58
N LEU A 27 15.90 3.47 19.04
CA LEU A 27 15.63 4.70 19.80
C LEU A 27 14.48 4.51 20.79
N VAL A 28 13.38 3.88 20.35
CA VAL A 28 12.20 3.61 21.20
C VAL A 28 12.57 2.73 22.40
N LEU A 29 13.45 1.77 22.22
CA LEU A 29 13.84 0.84 23.26
C LEU A 29 14.91 1.36 24.23
N LEU A 30 15.47 2.55 24.03
CA LEU A 30 16.38 3.17 25.01
C LEU A 30 15.66 3.36 26.36
N ASN A 31 16.39 3.13 27.46
CA ASN A 31 15.82 3.17 28.81
C ASN A 31 15.22 4.53 29.18
N ASP A 32 15.78 5.62 28.64
CA ASP A 32 15.37 7.01 28.88
C ASP A 32 14.60 7.62 27.71
N SER A 33 14.08 6.79 26.78
CA SER A 33 13.34 7.28 25.62
C SER A 33 12.04 7.99 26.01
N ALA A 34 11.63 8.98 25.23
CA ALA A 34 10.33 9.63 25.38
C ALA A 34 9.18 8.62 25.24
N ALA A 35 9.32 7.65 24.32
CA ALA A 35 8.33 6.60 24.11
C ALA A 35 8.08 5.78 25.39
N ARG A 36 9.14 5.40 26.14
CA ARG A 36 8.98 4.67 27.40
C ARG A 36 8.29 5.51 28.49
N ARG A 37 8.40 6.82 28.46
CA ARG A 37 7.77 7.71 29.45
C ARG A 37 6.32 8.00 29.11
N GLU A 38 6.01 8.19 27.83
CA GLU A 38 4.71 8.70 27.37
C GLU A 38 3.79 7.59 26.86
N ASN A 39 4.36 6.49 26.31
CA ASN A 39 3.64 5.41 25.66
C ASN A 39 4.03 4.03 26.22
N ILE A 40 4.00 3.91 27.56
CA ILE A 40 4.46 2.69 28.28
C ILE A 40 3.80 1.43 27.73
N LYS A 41 2.47 1.46 27.53
CA LYS A 41 1.69 0.29 27.05
C LYS A 41 2.14 -0.19 25.67
N ASP A 42 2.34 0.76 24.75
CA ASP A 42 2.72 0.44 23.37
C ASP A 42 4.16 -0.10 23.34
N VAL A 43 5.04 0.38 24.20
CA VAL A 43 6.41 -0.18 24.33
C VAL A 43 6.38 -1.58 24.94
N GLU A 44 5.52 -1.85 25.94
CA GLU A 44 5.33 -3.19 26.50
C GLU A 44 4.78 -4.18 25.44
N GLU A 45 3.83 -3.74 24.62
CA GLU A 45 3.30 -4.55 23.52
C GLU A 45 4.37 -4.82 22.45
N LEU A 46 5.20 -3.83 22.13
CA LEU A 46 6.34 -3.99 21.24
C LEU A 46 7.33 -5.06 21.78
N GLU A 47 7.68 -4.98 23.06
CA GLU A 47 8.56 -5.95 23.69
C GLU A 47 7.96 -7.37 23.73
N LYS A 48 6.66 -7.48 23.96
CA LYS A 48 5.93 -8.77 23.88
C LYS A 48 5.97 -9.33 22.46
N ALA A 49 5.67 -8.50 21.46
CA ALA A 49 5.73 -8.91 20.06
C ALA A 49 7.14 -9.36 19.65
N MET A 50 8.17 -8.65 20.07
CA MET A 50 9.56 -9.03 19.80
C MET A 50 9.97 -10.34 20.48
N LYS A 51 9.43 -10.65 21.67
CA LYS A 51 9.68 -11.93 22.35
C LYS A 51 8.94 -13.09 21.66
N ALA A 52 7.74 -12.85 21.15
CA ALA A 52 6.90 -13.85 20.49
C ALA A 52 7.39 -14.17 19.06
N ASP A 53 7.57 -13.16 18.24
CA ASP A 53 7.80 -13.28 16.79
C ASP A 53 9.27 -13.09 16.41
N GLY A 54 10.08 -12.49 17.29
CA GLY A 54 11.44 -12.06 16.99
C GLY A 54 11.51 -10.64 16.42
N ARG A 55 12.67 -10.02 16.65
CA ARG A 55 12.92 -8.61 16.29
C ARG A 55 12.77 -8.35 14.79
N GLU A 56 13.33 -9.22 13.97
CA GLU A 56 13.33 -9.07 12.51
C GLU A 56 11.91 -9.14 11.93
N GLN A 57 11.07 -10.05 12.45
CA GLN A 57 9.69 -10.19 12.03
C GLN A 57 8.84 -8.96 12.39
N VAL A 58 9.08 -8.36 13.56
CA VAL A 58 8.41 -7.11 13.95
C VAL A 58 8.78 -5.98 13.00
N ILE A 59 10.08 -5.82 12.68
CA ILE A 59 10.56 -4.81 11.73
C ILE A 59 9.93 -5.01 10.34
N GLU A 60 9.95 -6.24 9.82
CA GLU A 60 9.35 -6.58 8.52
C GLU A 60 7.85 -6.24 8.50
N ARG A 61 7.11 -6.63 9.54
CA ARG A 61 5.67 -6.37 9.65
C ARG A 61 5.36 -4.87 9.67
N VAL A 62 6.08 -4.10 10.48
CA VAL A 62 5.87 -2.65 10.57
C VAL A 62 6.25 -1.93 9.27
N ALA A 63 7.40 -2.28 8.69
CA ALA A 63 7.83 -1.71 7.42
C ALA A 63 6.82 -1.98 6.29
N TYR A 64 6.33 -3.22 6.20
CA TYR A 64 5.30 -3.60 5.24
C TYR A 64 3.97 -2.87 5.48
N THR A 65 3.57 -2.71 6.74
CA THR A 65 2.35 -1.98 7.11
C THR A 65 2.41 -0.52 6.64
N TRP A 66 3.51 0.18 6.89
CA TRP A 66 3.68 1.57 6.45
C TRP A 66 3.80 1.70 4.93
N PHE A 67 4.49 0.77 4.27
CA PHE A 67 4.52 0.72 2.81
C PHE A 67 3.12 0.67 2.21
N ASN A 68 2.29 -0.27 2.68
CA ASN A 68 0.92 -0.43 2.18
C ASN A 68 0.06 0.82 2.43
N ARG A 69 0.16 1.41 3.62
CA ARG A 69 -0.61 2.61 3.98
C ARG A 69 -0.22 3.81 3.11
N PHE A 70 1.07 4.05 2.91
CA PHE A 70 1.53 5.16 2.07
C PHE A 70 1.11 4.98 0.61
N CYS A 71 1.24 3.77 0.06
CA CYS A 71 0.78 3.48 -1.29
C CYS A 71 -0.74 3.61 -1.42
N ALA A 72 -1.50 3.11 -0.45
CA ALA A 72 -2.95 3.22 -0.46
C ALA A 72 -3.43 4.68 -0.36
N LEU A 73 -2.88 5.46 0.57
CA LEU A 73 -3.21 6.88 0.69
C LEU A 73 -2.87 7.65 -0.58
N ARG A 74 -1.71 7.37 -1.21
CA ARG A 74 -1.36 7.98 -2.49
C ARG A 74 -2.32 7.59 -3.61
N PHE A 75 -2.70 6.32 -3.70
CA PHE A 75 -3.69 5.86 -4.67
C PHE A 75 -5.04 6.57 -4.47
N MET A 76 -5.46 6.72 -3.23
CA MET A 76 -6.71 7.41 -2.88
C MET A 76 -6.67 8.90 -3.20
N ASP A 77 -5.55 9.57 -2.96
CA ASP A 77 -5.36 10.98 -3.34
C ASP A 77 -5.49 11.16 -4.85
N VAL A 78 -4.77 10.35 -5.63
CA VAL A 78 -4.78 10.44 -7.10
C VAL A 78 -6.18 10.22 -7.67
N ASN A 79 -6.94 9.31 -7.06
CA ASN A 79 -8.32 8.99 -7.49
C ASN A 79 -9.39 9.86 -6.81
N ARG A 80 -8.97 10.85 -6.01
CA ARG A 80 -9.88 11.80 -5.32
C ARG A 80 -10.87 11.11 -4.40
N TYR A 81 -10.43 10.06 -3.68
CA TYR A 81 -11.23 9.40 -2.66
C TYR A 81 -11.16 10.14 -1.31
N ASN A 82 -10.12 10.95 -1.12
CA ASN A 82 -9.97 11.85 0.02
C ASN A 82 -10.53 13.24 -0.34
N ARG A 83 -11.11 13.94 0.62
CA ARG A 83 -11.53 15.35 0.47
C ARG A 83 -10.33 16.29 0.37
N VAL A 84 -9.28 15.96 1.15
CA VAL A 84 -7.98 16.64 1.18
C VAL A 84 -6.91 15.58 0.96
N ASN A 85 -5.93 15.87 0.12
CA ASN A 85 -4.87 14.91 -0.16
C ASN A 85 -3.97 14.71 1.05
N ILE A 86 -3.74 13.45 1.42
CA ILE A 86 -2.98 13.09 2.61
C ILE A 86 -1.47 13.05 2.30
N VAL A 87 -1.09 12.47 1.17
CA VAL A 87 0.31 12.28 0.74
C VAL A 87 0.70 13.28 -0.34
N SER A 88 -0.27 13.70 -1.14
CA SER A 88 -0.06 14.55 -2.30
C SER A 88 -0.18 16.03 -1.96
N PRO A 89 0.53 16.93 -2.66
CA PRO A 89 0.27 18.35 -2.59
C PRO A 89 -1.05 18.70 -3.30
N ALA A 90 -1.58 19.89 -3.02
CA ALA A 90 -2.77 20.43 -3.71
C ALA A 90 -2.51 20.63 -5.19
N ASP A 91 -1.37 21.24 -5.52
CA ASP A 91 -0.99 21.59 -6.90
C ASP A 91 0.28 20.87 -7.36
N PRO A 92 0.37 20.52 -8.66
CA PRO A 92 1.61 20.04 -9.25
C PRO A 92 2.73 21.06 -9.09
N GLY A 93 3.88 20.63 -8.57
CA GLY A 93 5.04 21.50 -8.32
C GLY A 93 5.20 21.95 -6.88
N GLN A 94 4.21 21.77 -6.04
CA GLN A 94 4.35 21.89 -4.60
C GLN A 94 4.90 20.59 -3.99
N PHE A 95 5.60 20.70 -2.86
CA PHE A 95 6.19 19.54 -2.18
C PHE A 95 5.42 19.16 -0.92
N GLN A 96 4.79 20.14 -0.28
CA GLN A 96 4.09 19.96 0.99
C GLN A 96 2.75 19.24 0.74
N PRO A 97 2.44 18.17 1.52
CA PRO A 97 1.13 17.52 1.47
C PRO A 97 -0.01 18.51 1.77
N GLU A 98 -1.11 18.41 1.01
CA GLU A 98 -2.25 19.32 1.11
C GLU A 98 -2.82 19.36 2.54
N ILE A 99 -3.00 18.20 3.18
CA ILE A 99 -3.53 18.12 4.55
C ILE A 99 -2.68 18.93 5.56
N LEU A 100 -1.36 18.98 5.38
CA LEU A 100 -0.50 19.78 6.23
C LEU A 100 -0.58 21.26 5.87
N ALA A 101 -0.70 21.60 4.59
CA ALA A 101 -0.87 22.97 4.13
C ALA A 101 -2.19 23.56 4.67
N GLU A 102 -3.29 22.83 4.56
CA GLU A 102 -4.59 23.21 5.10
C GLU A 102 -4.55 23.36 6.64
N ALA A 103 -3.91 22.41 7.35
CA ALA A 103 -3.76 22.49 8.80
C ALA A 103 -2.99 23.74 9.26
N LYS A 104 -1.98 24.19 8.51
CA LYS A 104 -1.25 25.45 8.78
C LYS A 104 -2.13 26.70 8.61
N MET A 105 -3.12 26.63 7.73
CA MET A 105 -4.11 27.71 7.56
C MET A 105 -5.27 27.62 8.58
N GLY A 106 -5.26 26.62 9.45
CA GLY A 106 -6.31 26.38 10.44
C GLY A 106 -7.48 25.54 9.93
N HIS A 107 -7.37 25.04 8.70
CA HIS A 107 -8.40 24.17 8.10
C HIS A 107 -8.06 22.71 8.36
N ILE A 108 -8.81 22.06 9.26
CA ILE A 108 -8.65 20.65 9.58
C ILE A 108 -10.02 19.96 9.46
N ASP A 109 -10.09 18.87 8.69
CA ASP A 109 -11.32 18.09 8.52
C ASP A 109 -11.77 17.51 9.87
N GLU A 110 -12.91 17.97 10.36
CA GLU A 110 -13.46 17.60 11.67
C GLU A 110 -14.05 16.20 11.70
N GLU A 111 -14.43 15.66 10.55
CA GLU A 111 -14.97 14.31 10.43
C GLU A 111 -13.84 13.28 10.48
N MET A 112 -12.71 13.59 9.86
CA MET A 112 -11.55 12.72 9.81
C MET A 112 -10.71 12.79 11.09
N ILE A 113 -10.53 13.99 11.65
CA ILE A 113 -9.55 14.25 12.71
C ILE A 113 -10.27 14.63 14.01
N SER A 114 -10.05 13.81 15.04
CA SER A 114 -10.67 14.02 16.35
C SER A 114 -10.27 15.36 17.00
N PRO A 115 -11.12 15.96 17.87
CA PRO A 115 -10.82 17.22 18.53
C PRO A 115 -9.48 17.23 19.30
N LYS A 116 -9.13 16.11 19.92
CA LYS A 116 -7.86 15.95 20.63
C LYS A 116 -6.65 16.08 19.70
N ILE A 117 -6.68 15.39 18.57
CA ILE A 117 -5.58 15.44 17.59
C ILE A 117 -5.52 16.82 16.94
N ARG A 118 -6.65 17.44 16.63
CA ARG A 118 -6.70 18.82 16.11
C ARG A 118 -6.00 19.81 17.05
N GLN A 119 -6.27 19.70 18.33
CA GLN A 119 -5.63 20.56 19.34
C GLN A 119 -4.11 20.33 19.36
N GLN A 120 -3.65 19.08 19.35
CA GLN A 120 -2.22 18.76 19.32
C GLN A 120 -1.52 19.29 18.06
N VAL A 121 -2.14 19.10 16.89
CA VAL A 121 -1.63 19.64 15.62
C VAL A 121 -1.53 21.16 15.67
N PHE A 122 -2.55 21.83 16.18
CA PHE A 122 -2.56 23.28 16.34
C PHE A 122 -1.45 23.77 17.30
N GLU A 123 -1.26 23.10 18.43
CA GLU A 123 -0.21 23.45 19.40
C GLU A 123 1.20 23.27 18.82
N LEU A 124 1.43 22.21 18.05
CA LEU A 124 2.69 21.99 17.35
C LEU A 124 2.95 23.06 16.27
N LEU A 125 1.97 23.33 15.41
CA LEU A 125 2.13 24.26 14.29
C LEU A 125 2.21 25.73 14.75
N SER A 126 1.58 26.08 15.89
CA SER A 126 1.67 27.40 16.48
C SER A 126 2.90 27.63 17.39
N GLY A 127 3.72 26.58 17.59
CA GLY A 127 4.89 26.63 18.46
C GLY A 127 4.58 26.64 19.96
N LYS A 128 3.35 26.35 20.37
CA LYS A 128 2.95 26.23 21.79
C LYS A 128 3.45 24.91 22.41
N ALA A 129 3.50 23.84 21.64
CA ALA A 129 4.10 22.60 22.09
C ALA A 129 5.60 22.58 21.74
N PRO A 130 6.49 22.18 22.69
CA PRO A 130 7.91 22.05 22.40
C PRO A 130 8.17 20.90 21.44
N SER A 131 8.82 21.18 20.33
CA SER A 131 9.18 20.18 19.33
C SER A 131 10.44 20.60 18.58
N ARG A 132 11.25 19.61 18.17
CA ARG A 132 12.40 19.82 17.28
C ARG A 132 12.00 19.84 15.81
N ASP A 133 10.87 19.21 15.49
CA ASP A 133 10.30 19.10 14.13
C ASP A 133 8.77 19.18 14.22
N SER A 134 8.26 20.35 14.55
CA SER A 134 6.82 20.58 14.77
C SER A 134 5.97 20.23 13.54
N GLN A 135 6.48 20.49 12.32
CA GLN A 135 5.76 20.17 11.09
C GLN A 135 5.72 18.67 10.81
N GLY A 136 6.85 17.98 10.99
CA GLY A 136 6.90 16.54 10.84
C GLY A 136 6.04 15.82 11.87
N GLU A 137 6.08 16.25 13.14
CA GLU A 137 5.24 15.68 14.19
C GLU A 137 3.75 15.92 13.93
N ALA A 138 3.36 17.14 13.56
CA ALA A 138 1.98 17.44 13.18
C ALA A 138 1.51 16.60 11.99
N TYR A 139 2.37 16.47 10.98
CA TYR A 139 2.04 15.67 9.79
C TYR A 139 1.88 14.18 10.13
N ARG A 140 2.74 13.59 10.97
CA ARG A 140 2.58 12.22 11.44
C ARG A 140 1.24 11.99 12.14
N LEU A 141 0.81 12.90 13.00
CA LEU A 141 -0.51 12.85 13.65
C LEU A 141 -1.66 12.87 12.63
N LEU A 142 -1.55 13.73 11.61
CA LEU A 142 -2.53 13.80 10.52
C LEU A 142 -2.62 12.50 9.72
N VAL A 143 -1.47 11.89 9.37
CA VAL A 143 -1.41 10.61 8.66
C VAL A 143 -2.02 9.48 9.48
N VAL A 144 -1.70 9.41 10.78
CA VAL A 144 -2.29 8.41 11.69
C VAL A 144 -3.81 8.58 11.79
N ALA A 145 -4.29 9.83 11.94
CA ALA A 145 -5.71 10.13 11.98
C ALA A 145 -6.43 9.71 10.69
N ALA A 146 -5.84 10.00 9.53
CA ALA A 146 -6.37 9.56 8.23
C ALA A 146 -6.44 8.03 8.11
N CYS A 147 -5.39 7.31 8.53
CA CYS A 147 -5.41 5.85 8.56
C CYS A 147 -6.52 5.30 9.48
N ASN A 148 -6.69 5.90 10.65
CA ASN A 148 -7.73 5.50 11.61
C ASN A 148 -9.14 5.84 11.14
N PHE A 149 -9.33 6.91 10.38
CA PHE A 149 -10.58 7.24 9.72
C PHE A 149 -10.96 6.16 8.71
N TRP A 150 -10.04 5.79 7.84
CA TRP A 150 -10.26 4.79 6.80
C TRP A 150 -10.35 3.34 7.34
N ASN A 151 -9.89 3.08 8.56
CA ASN A 151 -10.12 1.79 9.22
C ASN A 151 -11.59 1.40 9.26
N LYS A 152 -12.51 2.36 9.40
CA LYS A 152 -13.96 2.11 9.45
C LYS A 152 -14.48 1.44 8.17
N ALA A 153 -13.95 1.84 7.01
CA ALA A 153 -14.37 1.34 5.70
C ALA A 153 -13.50 0.16 5.22
N MET A 154 -12.20 0.17 5.55
CA MET A 154 -11.22 -0.79 5.05
C MET A 154 -10.33 -1.31 6.18
N PRO A 155 -10.88 -2.05 7.17
CA PRO A 155 -10.12 -2.51 8.35
C PRO A 155 -8.98 -3.48 8.00
N PHE A 156 -9.07 -4.17 6.87
CA PHE A 156 -8.02 -5.08 6.39
C PHE A 156 -6.79 -4.34 5.83
N LEU A 157 -6.95 -3.12 5.32
CA LEU A 157 -5.87 -2.30 4.75
C LEU A 157 -5.34 -1.29 5.76
N PHE A 158 -6.26 -0.66 6.48
CA PHE A 158 -5.97 0.34 7.50
C PHE A 158 -6.34 -0.22 8.89
N GLN A 159 -5.58 -1.21 9.37
CA GLN A 159 -5.74 -1.64 10.76
C GLN A 159 -5.62 -0.44 11.70
N GLN A 160 -6.45 -0.40 12.75
CA GLN A 160 -6.45 0.71 13.67
C GLN A 160 -5.07 0.86 14.32
N ILE A 161 -4.49 2.07 14.21
CA ILE A 161 -3.21 2.39 14.84
C ILE A 161 -3.52 2.84 16.26
N LYS A 162 -3.29 1.96 17.21
CA LYS A 162 -3.32 2.19 18.67
C LYS A 162 -2.27 1.35 19.36
N ASP A 163 -1.21 1.02 18.64
CA ASP A 163 -0.16 0.11 19.05
C ASP A 163 1.22 0.67 18.70
N TYR A 164 2.24 -0.09 18.98
CA TYR A 164 3.63 0.26 18.69
C TYR A 164 3.94 0.56 17.21
N THR A 165 3.03 0.29 16.26
CA THR A 165 3.23 0.59 14.84
C THR A 165 3.37 2.10 14.62
N GLU A 166 2.65 2.92 15.42
CA GLU A 166 2.80 4.38 15.40
C GLU A 166 4.17 4.82 15.89
N LEU A 167 4.66 4.22 16.98
CA LEU A 167 5.99 4.54 17.53
C LEU A 167 7.13 4.27 16.55
N LEU A 168 6.93 3.32 15.63
CA LEU A 168 7.92 2.90 14.66
C LEU A 168 7.73 3.52 13.27
N MET A 169 6.83 4.50 13.13
CA MET A 169 6.69 5.27 11.89
C MET A 169 7.99 6.01 11.57
N PRO A 170 8.40 6.05 10.28
CA PRO A 170 9.53 6.87 9.86
C PRO A 170 9.40 8.33 10.29
N ASP A 171 10.50 8.92 10.76
CA ASP A 171 10.48 10.32 11.24
C ASP A 171 10.40 11.30 10.08
N ASP A 172 11.17 11.07 9.02
CA ASP A 172 11.20 11.93 7.84
C ASP A 172 10.17 11.50 6.79
N LEU A 173 9.06 12.22 6.74
CA LEU A 173 8.02 12.06 5.72
C LEU A 173 7.90 13.26 4.78
N LEU A 174 8.58 14.38 5.07
CA LEU A 174 8.39 15.65 4.37
C LEU A 174 9.54 16.04 3.45
N SER A 175 10.73 15.48 3.64
CA SER A 175 11.89 15.82 2.80
C SER A 175 11.72 15.33 1.37
N GLY A 176 12.50 15.91 0.46
CA GLY A 176 12.55 15.48 -0.95
C GLY A 176 13.10 14.07 -1.14
N ASN A 177 13.77 13.51 -0.14
CA ASN A 177 14.30 12.14 -0.13
C ASN A 177 13.48 11.20 0.77
N SER A 178 12.32 11.64 1.24
CA SER A 178 11.43 10.82 2.06
C SER A 178 10.77 9.71 1.24
N ILE A 179 10.33 8.68 1.94
CA ILE A 179 9.58 7.57 1.30
C ILE A 179 8.34 8.09 0.58
N LEU A 180 7.68 9.14 1.07
CA LEU A 180 6.51 9.73 0.43
C LEU A 180 6.86 10.50 -0.85
N ALA A 181 8.04 11.14 -0.93
CA ALA A 181 8.50 11.76 -2.16
C ALA A 181 8.68 10.71 -3.27
N TYR A 182 9.34 9.59 -2.98
CA TYR A 182 9.49 8.49 -3.93
C TYR A 182 8.15 7.80 -4.26
N THR A 183 7.24 7.70 -3.30
CA THR A 183 5.88 7.19 -3.55
C THR A 183 5.15 8.06 -4.58
N ARG A 184 5.22 9.38 -4.46
CA ARG A 184 4.61 10.32 -5.42
C ARG A 184 5.23 10.21 -6.80
N GLU A 185 6.56 10.07 -6.88
CA GLU A 185 7.29 9.94 -8.14
C GLU A 185 6.94 8.64 -8.89
N ALA A 186 6.83 7.53 -8.17
CA ALA A 186 6.52 6.23 -8.77
C ALA A 186 5.03 6.07 -9.10
N MET A 187 4.16 6.55 -8.22
CA MET A 187 2.70 6.41 -8.34
C MET A 187 2.08 7.68 -8.96
N ILE A 188 2.44 7.93 -10.20
CA ILE A 188 1.86 9.05 -10.99
C ILE A 188 0.40 8.77 -11.37
N PRO A 189 -0.41 9.79 -11.72
CA PRO A 189 -1.83 9.62 -12.05
C PRO A 189 -2.10 8.58 -13.14
N GLY A 190 -1.25 8.51 -14.16
CA GLY A 190 -1.38 7.52 -15.24
C GLY A 190 -1.23 6.07 -14.78
N VAL A 191 -0.45 5.83 -13.73
CA VAL A 191 -0.21 4.52 -13.14
C VAL A 191 -1.32 4.13 -12.16
N CYS A 192 -1.88 5.11 -11.45
CA CYS A 192 -2.94 4.89 -10.46
C CYS A 192 -4.36 4.81 -11.05
N LYS A 193 -4.51 4.77 -12.38
CA LYS A 193 -5.83 4.62 -13.03
C LYS A 193 -6.49 3.28 -12.72
N ASP A 194 -5.69 2.23 -12.57
CA ASP A 194 -6.16 0.88 -12.31
C ASP A 194 -5.69 0.42 -10.93
N VAL A 195 -6.59 -0.21 -10.19
CA VAL A 195 -6.31 -0.80 -8.87
C VAL A 195 -5.23 -1.90 -8.94
N GLU A 196 -4.99 -2.44 -10.12
CA GLU A 196 -3.95 -3.44 -10.40
C GLU A 196 -2.55 -2.98 -9.92
N VAL A 197 -2.30 -1.65 -9.89
CA VAL A 197 -1.05 -1.09 -9.37
C VAL A 197 -0.75 -1.54 -7.94
N ILE A 198 -1.76 -1.69 -7.09
CA ILE A 198 -1.60 -2.14 -5.70
C ILE A 198 -1.07 -3.58 -5.66
N GLY A 199 -1.61 -4.45 -6.51
CA GLY A 199 -1.14 -5.83 -6.63
C GLY A 199 0.31 -5.93 -7.13
N TRP A 200 0.68 -5.11 -8.13
CA TRP A 200 2.06 -5.03 -8.61
C TRP A 200 3.03 -4.51 -7.56
N LEU A 201 2.67 -3.46 -6.82
CA LEU A 201 3.50 -2.93 -5.73
C LEU A 201 3.76 -3.99 -4.66
N TYR A 202 2.71 -4.72 -4.27
CA TYR A 202 2.85 -5.83 -3.34
C TYR A 202 3.81 -6.92 -3.86
N GLN A 203 3.60 -7.38 -5.08
CA GLN A 203 4.44 -8.38 -5.74
C GLN A 203 5.92 -7.95 -5.77
N PHE A 204 6.18 -6.68 -6.08
CA PHE A 204 7.56 -6.17 -6.17
C PHE A 204 8.19 -5.93 -4.80
N TYR A 205 7.38 -5.55 -3.80
CA TYR A 205 7.87 -5.38 -2.43
C TYR A 205 8.42 -6.68 -1.86
N ILE A 206 7.74 -7.81 -2.08
CA ILE A 206 8.15 -9.11 -1.54
C ILE A 206 9.17 -9.84 -2.41
N LEU A 207 9.54 -9.31 -3.58
CA LEU A 207 10.36 -10.01 -4.57
C LEU A 207 11.73 -10.42 -4.00
N GLU A 208 12.43 -9.53 -3.31
CA GLU A 208 13.73 -9.83 -2.70
C GLU A 208 13.61 -10.94 -1.65
N LYS A 209 12.57 -10.89 -0.82
CA LYS A 209 12.30 -11.94 0.17
C LYS A 209 11.98 -13.28 -0.49
N LYS A 210 11.27 -13.25 -1.62
CA LYS A 210 10.99 -14.44 -2.44
C LYS A 210 12.27 -15.05 -2.97
N ASP A 211 13.17 -14.24 -3.52
CA ASP A 211 14.46 -14.71 -4.04
C ASP A 211 15.31 -15.33 -2.93
N GLU A 212 15.37 -14.73 -1.73
CA GLU A 212 16.05 -15.28 -0.55
C GLU A 212 15.51 -16.66 -0.15
N VAL A 213 14.17 -16.81 -0.14
CA VAL A 213 13.49 -18.08 0.20
C VAL A 213 13.82 -19.15 -0.83
N PHE A 214 13.77 -18.83 -2.13
CA PHE A 214 14.10 -19.78 -3.19
C PHE A 214 15.59 -20.17 -3.22
N ASP A 215 16.49 -19.24 -2.92
CA ASP A 215 17.92 -19.57 -2.76
C ASP A 215 18.17 -20.42 -1.51
N GLY A 216 17.37 -20.23 -0.46
CA GLY A 216 17.36 -21.13 0.68
C GLY A 216 16.94 -22.56 0.31
N LEU A 217 15.87 -22.69 -0.49
CA LEU A 217 15.40 -24.00 -0.98
C LEU A 217 16.46 -24.73 -1.81
N LYS A 218 17.17 -24.02 -2.70
CA LYS A 218 18.30 -24.61 -3.46
C LYS A 218 19.39 -25.16 -2.53
N LYS A 219 19.50 -24.63 -1.31
CA LYS A 219 20.44 -25.07 -0.27
C LYS A 219 19.79 -26.04 0.73
N ASN A 220 18.69 -26.70 0.37
CA ASN A 220 17.93 -27.63 1.18
C ASN A 220 17.39 -27.05 2.53
N LYS A 221 17.22 -25.72 2.64
CA LYS A 221 16.56 -25.11 3.78
C LYS A 221 15.04 -25.26 3.64
N LYS A 222 14.37 -25.67 4.71
CA LYS A 222 12.89 -25.74 4.74
C LYS A 222 12.29 -24.33 4.80
N ILE A 223 11.15 -24.15 4.14
CA ILE A 223 10.35 -22.92 4.25
C ILE A 223 9.73 -22.88 5.64
N THR A 224 9.95 -21.78 6.35
CA THR A 224 9.28 -21.54 7.64
C THR A 224 7.88 -20.95 7.41
N PRO A 225 6.95 -21.07 8.37
CA PRO A 225 5.59 -20.52 8.25
C PRO A 225 5.57 -19.04 7.83
N GLU A 226 6.50 -18.23 8.36
CA GLU A 226 6.60 -16.79 8.07
C GLU A 226 7.01 -16.51 6.62
N ASN A 227 7.69 -17.45 5.98
CA ASN A 227 8.18 -17.34 4.61
C ASN A 227 7.23 -17.94 3.55
N ILE A 228 6.18 -18.65 3.99
CA ILE A 228 5.17 -19.22 3.08
C ILE A 228 4.56 -18.15 2.18
N PRO A 229 4.11 -16.97 2.67
CA PRO A 229 3.56 -15.93 1.81
C PRO A 229 4.53 -15.48 0.71
N ALA A 230 5.80 -15.28 1.04
CA ALA A 230 6.82 -14.91 0.06
C ALA A 230 7.06 -15.99 -0.99
N ALA A 231 7.00 -17.26 -0.59
CA ALA A 231 7.21 -18.40 -1.50
C ALA A 231 6.04 -18.66 -2.45
N THR A 232 4.80 -18.50 -1.98
CA THR A 232 3.59 -18.93 -2.69
C THR A 232 2.82 -17.81 -3.36
N GLN A 233 3.01 -16.56 -2.92
CA GLN A 233 2.20 -15.46 -3.38
C GLN A 233 2.58 -15.03 -4.79
N LEU A 234 1.56 -14.93 -5.64
CA LEU A 234 1.64 -14.46 -7.02
C LEU A 234 0.46 -13.53 -7.27
N PHE A 235 0.76 -12.32 -7.72
CA PHE A 235 -0.27 -11.44 -8.24
C PHE A 235 -0.67 -11.91 -9.63
N THR A 236 -1.94 -12.30 -9.79
CA THR A 236 -2.48 -12.75 -11.07
C THR A 236 -2.88 -11.53 -11.91
N PRO A 237 -2.30 -11.32 -13.09
CA PRO A 237 -2.69 -10.21 -13.98
C PRO A 237 -4.19 -10.18 -14.25
N HIS A 238 -4.75 -8.97 -14.32
CA HIS A 238 -6.19 -8.74 -14.43
C HIS A 238 -6.82 -9.45 -15.63
N TRP A 239 -6.13 -9.51 -16.78
CA TRP A 239 -6.64 -10.19 -17.95
C TRP A 239 -6.84 -11.70 -17.75
N ILE A 240 -5.96 -12.36 -16.98
CA ILE A 240 -6.12 -13.79 -16.62
C ILE A 240 -7.36 -13.97 -15.73
N VAL A 241 -7.54 -13.08 -14.75
CA VAL A 241 -8.72 -13.13 -13.88
C VAL A 241 -9.99 -12.95 -14.70
N ARG A 242 -10.02 -11.95 -15.60
CA ARG A 242 -11.16 -11.73 -16.49
C ARG A 242 -11.43 -12.93 -17.38
N TYR A 243 -10.39 -13.49 -18.01
CA TYR A 243 -10.52 -14.69 -18.82
C TYR A 243 -11.16 -15.83 -18.03
N LEU A 244 -10.70 -16.09 -16.81
CA LEU A 244 -11.24 -17.15 -15.98
C LEU A 244 -12.70 -16.87 -15.59
N VAL A 245 -13.02 -15.67 -15.15
CA VAL A 245 -14.37 -15.28 -14.72
C VAL A 245 -15.35 -15.28 -15.89
N GLU A 246 -14.98 -14.72 -17.03
CA GLU A 246 -15.84 -14.64 -18.21
C GLU A 246 -16.14 -16.02 -18.82
N ASN A 247 -15.18 -16.96 -18.76
CA ASN A 247 -15.35 -18.31 -19.27
C ASN A 247 -15.88 -19.34 -18.24
N SER A 248 -16.07 -18.94 -16.99
CA SER A 248 -16.74 -19.76 -15.96
C SER A 248 -18.09 -19.16 -15.58
N LEU A 249 -18.12 -18.16 -14.71
CA LEU A 249 -19.37 -17.51 -14.27
C LEU A 249 -20.10 -16.81 -15.42
N GLY A 250 -19.36 -16.12 -16.30
CA GLY A 250 -19.92 -15.47 -17.49
C GLY A 250 -20.59 -16.50 -18.42
N ARG A 251 -19.92 -17.64 -18.64
CA ARG A 251 -20.51 -18.72 -19.43
C ARG A 251 -21.77 -19.29 -18.80
N LEU A 252 -21.77 -19.53 -17.49
CA LEU A 252 -22.93 -20.00 -16.77
C LEU A 252 -24.09 -18.98 -16.85
N TRP A 253 -23.76 -17.69 -16.73
CA TRP A 253 -24.74 -16.60 -16.89
C TRP A 253 -25.37 -16.62 -18.28
N MET A 254 -24.57 -16.71 -19.34
CA MET A 254 -25.04 -16.73 -20.71
C MET A 254 -25.87 -17.98 -21.03
N LEU A 255 -25.57 -19.14 -20.46
CA LEU A 255 -26.38 -20.35 -20.58
C LEU A 255 -27.77 -20.15 -19.97
N ASN A 256 -27.90 -19.47 -18.85
CA ASN A 256 -29.17 -19.20 -18.19
C ASN A 256 -29.89 -17.97 -18.75
N ARG A 257 -29.18 -17.04 -19.38
CA ARG A 257 -29.71 -15.77 -19.91
C ARG A 257 -29.09 -15.44 -21.27
N PRO A 258 -29.44 -16.21 -22.32
CA PRO A 258 -28.79 -16.11 -23.64
C PRO A 258 -28.95 -14.75 -24.32
N ASN A 259 -30.00 -13.97 -23.97
CA ASN A 259 -30.23 -12.63 -24.52
C ASN A 259 -29.57 -11.52 -23.70
N SER A 260 -28.73 -11.85 -22.73
CA SER A 260 -28.07 -10.84 -21.91
C SER A 260 -27.01 -10.06 -22.70
N LYS A 261 -27.08 -8.72 -22.62
CA LYS A 261 -26.07 -7.83 -23.20
C LYS A 261 -24.74 -7.84 -22.44
N LEU A 262 -24.63 -8.63 -21.37
CA LEU A 262 -23.39 -8.72 -20.61
C LEU A 262 -22.23 -9.27 -21.47
N VAL A 263 -22.53 -10.10 -22.45
CA VAL A 263 -21.52 -10.65 -23.38
C VAL A 263 -20.74 -9.55 -24.13
N GLU A 264 -21.38 -8.42 -24.43
CA GLU A 264 -20.74 -7.28 -25.10
C GLU A 264 -19.63 -6.62 -24.24
N LYS A 265 -19.60 -6.90 -22.94
CA LYS A 265 -18.62 -6.40 -21.97
C LYS A 265 -17.57 -7.46 -21.59
N MET A 266 -17.65 -8.66 -22.18
CA MET A 266 -16.78 -9.78 -21.89
C MET A 266 -15.71 -9.93 -23.00
N ASP A 267 -14.58 -9.21 -22.84
CA ASP A 267 -13.52 -9.14 -23.87
C ASP A 267 -12.79 -10.48 -24.08
N TYR A 268 -12.83 -11.36 -23.09
CA TYR A 268 -12.14 -12.66 -23.10
C TYR A 268 -13.09 -13.86 -23.16
N TYR A 269 -14.38 -13.62 -23.38
CA TYR A 269 -15.37 -14.69 -23.45
C TYR A 269 -15.23 -15.52 -24.73
N ILE A 270 -15.15 -16.84 -24.57
CA ILE A 270 -15.14 -17.79 -25.68
C ILE A 270 -16.54 -18.40 -25.79
N PRO A 271 -17.31 -18.12 -26.87
CA PRO A 271 -18.60 -18.74 -27.07
C PRO A 271 -18.49 -20.25 -27.15
N PRO A 272 -19.49 -21.01 -26.68
CA PRO A 272 -19.53 -22.47 -26.90
C PRO A 272 -19.54 -22.77 -28.39
N VAL A 273 -18.72 -23.73 -28.81
CA VAL A 273 -18.78 -24.26 -30.16
C VAL A 273 -20.11 -25.02 -30.29
N VAL A 274 -20.98 -24.53 -31.15
CA VAL A 274 -22.23 -25.25 -31.47
C VAL A 274 -21.81 -26.50 -32.24
N SER A 275 -22.06 -27.69 -31.69
CA SER A 275 -21.75 -28.95 -32.31
C SER A 275 -22.41 -29.03 -33.70
N GLY A 276 -21.62 -28.91 -34.75
CA GLY A 276 -22.06 -28.92 -36.14
C GLY A 276 -21.18 -28.13 -37.11
N GLN A 277 -20.31 -27.27 -36.62
CA GLN A 277 -19.36 -26.50 -37.42
C GLN A 277 -17.91 -26.73 -36.97
N TRP A 278 -17.42 -27.96 -37.13
CA TRP A 278 -15.99 -28.21 -37.22
C TRP A 278 -15.59 -28.08 -38.70
N SER A 279 -15.42 -26.87 -39.18
CA SER A 279 -14.54 -26.66 -40.31
C SER A 279 -13.12 -26.57 -39.73
N VAL A 280 -12.38 -27.67 -39.87
CA VAL A 280 -10.93 -27.64 -39.71
C VAL A 280 -10.37 -26.85 -40.88
N ASP A 281 -10.44 -25.54 -40.81
CA ASP A 281 -9.66 -24.68 -41.69
C ASP A 281 -8.26 -24.55 -41.09
N SER A 282 -7.34 -25.12 -41.85
CA SER A 282 -5.93 -25.26 -41.57
C SER A 282 -5.28 -23.94 -41.08
N GLY A 283 -4.84 -23.94 -39.85
CA GLY A 283 -3.55 -23.32 -39.52
C GLY A 283 -3.48 -21.82 -39.36
N GLN A 284 -4.51 -21.12 -38.81
CA GLN A 284 -4.30 -19.77 -38.30
C GLN A 284 -4.92 -19.62 -36.92
N TRP A 285 -4.08 -19.65 -35.92
CA TRP A 285 -4.40 -19.12 -34.61
C TRP A 285 -4.53 -17.58 -34.75
N ALA A 286 -5.76 -17.10 -34.87
CA ALA A 286 -6.01 -15.67 -34.76
C ALA A 286 -5.80 -15.26 -33.31
N VAL A 287 -4.56 -14.94 -32.97
CA VAL A 287 -4.23 -14.13 -31.81
C VAL A 287 -4.86 -12.78 -32.09
N GLY A 288 -5.95 -12.47 -31.39
CA GLY A 288 -6.58 -11.17 -31.43
C GLY A 288 -5.50 -10.11 -31.19
N ARG A 289 -5.24 -9.30 -32.22
CA ARG A 289 -4.35 -8.14 -32.11
C ARG A 289 -4.99 -7.15 -31.15
N GLY A 290 -4.57 -7.19 -29.89
CA GLY A 290 -4.69 -6.05 -29.03
C GLY A 290 -3.95 -4.92 -29.73
N GLN A 291 -4.67 -3.89 -30.16
CA GLN A 291 -4.06 -2.65 -30.61
C GLN A 291 -3.31 -2.04 -29.42
N GLY A 292 -2.03 -2.37 -29.32
CA GLY A 292 -1.07 -1.63 -28.53
C GLY A 292 -0.78 -0.33 -29.30
N GLY A 293 -1.45 0.74 -28.95
CA GLY A 293 -1.00 2.08 -29.24
C GLY A 293 0.19 2.39 -28.32
N VAL A 294 1.24 2.88 -28.89
CA VAL A 294 2.52 3.37 -28.37
C VAL A 294 2.35 4.32 -27.18
#